data_5b06762cc759358007b7afe6d21474be
#
_entry.id   5b06762cc759358007b7afe6d21474be
#
_cell.length_a   1.000
_cell.length_b   1.000
_cell.length_c   1.000
_cell.angle_alpha   90.00
_cell.angle_beta   90.00
_cell.angle_gamma   90.00
#
_symmetry.space_group_name_H-M   'P 1'
#
loop_
_entity.id
_entity.type
_entity.pdbx_description
1 polymer ?
#
loop_
_entity_poly.entity_id
_entity_poly.type
_entity_poly.pdbx_seq_one_letter_code
_entity_poly.pdbx_strand_id
1 'polypeptide(L)'
;MLNNQHPNKTIVYAGSDVFSVQPLKKVLSLKYKKVTVLTRPPKRQGRGMKEKNNPLAEFALQNNLETLMPENPNDNGFLTKLEEKKYDLLISCAYGRIMSERLFGCFHMGNINIHPSLLPRWRGPSPIESSILEG
;
A
#
# COMPACT_ATOMS: atom_id res chain seq x y z
N MET A 1 -26.68 -1.75 -11.16
CA MET A 1 -25.66 -2.78 -10.91
C MET A 1 -24.28 -2.24 -11.25
N LEU A 2 -23.40 -2.23 -10.27
CA LEU A 2 -22.00 -1.91 -10.52
C LEU A 2 -21.38 -3.12 -11.23
N ASN A 3 -21.24 -3.02 -12.54
CA ASN A 3 -20.45 -3.99 -13.28
C ASN A 3 -18.99 -3.87 -12.84
N ASN A 4 -18.39 -4.96 -12.39
CA ASN A 4 -16.97 -5.09 -12.20
C ASN A 4 -16.27 -4.92 -13.55
N GLN A 5 -16.03 -3.65 -13.93
CA GLN A 5 -15.59 -3.33 -15.30
C GLN A 5 -14.09 -3.46 -15.53
N HIS A 6 -13.30 -3.93 -14.53
CA HIS A 6 -11.84 -3.94 -14.64
C HIS A 6 -11.17 -5.25 -14.20
N PRO A 7 -11.69 -6.43 -14.57
CA PRO A 7 -11.06 -7.70 -14.15
C PRO A 7 -9.63 -7.88 -14.70
N ASN A 8 -9.29 -7.18 -15.78
CA ASN A 8 -7.98 -7.29 -16.43
C ASN A 8 -6.95 -6.28 -15.90
N LYS A 9 -7.28 -5.51 -14.86
CA LYS A 9 -6.37 -4.49 -14.32
C LYS A 9 -5.41 -5.05 -13.28
N THR A 10 -4.22 -4.49 -13.25
CA THR A 10 -3.16 -4.81 -12.30
C THR A 10 -3.03 -3.70 -11.27
N ILE A 11 -3.02 -4.08 -10.01
CA ILE A 11 -3.04 -3.15 -8.88
C ILE A 11 -1.75 -3.30 -8.08
N VAL A 12 -1.14 -2.20 -7.67
CA VAL A 12 -0.21 -2.16 -6.55
C VAL A 12 -0.95 -1.60 -5.35
N TYR A 13 -0.96 -2.35 -4.27
CA TYR A 13 -1.52 -1.92 -3.00
C TYR A 13 -0.40 -1.62 -2.02
N ALA A 14 -0.25 -0.36 -1.63
CA ALA A 14 0.80 0.10 -0.73
C ALA A 14 0.24 0.32 0.69
N GLY A 15 0.88 -0.31 1.66
CA GLY A 15 0.49 -0.18 3.07
C GLY A 15 1.51 -0.83 3.99
N SER A 16 1.33 -0.68 5.30
CA SER A 16 2.21 -1.29 6.31
C SER A 16 1.49 -1.54 7.63
N ASP A 17 0.56 -0.70 7.98
CA ASP A 17 -0.14 -0.73 9.25
C ASP A 17 -1.25 -1.78 9.28
N VAL A 18 -1.67 -2.16 10.48
CA VAL A 18 -2.82 -3.06 10.69
C VAL A 18 -4.09 -2.54 10.00
N PHE A 19 -4.29 -1.23 9.95
CA PHE A 19 -5.41 -0.59 9.28
C PHE A 19 -5.44 -0.82 7.77
N SER A 20 -4.29 -1.15 7.17
CA SER A 20 -4.19 -1.42 5.73
C SER A 20 -4.68 -2.81 5.33
N VAL A 21 -4.83 -3.72 6.28
CA VAL A 21 -5.19 -5.13 6.00
C VAL A 21 -6.64 -5.26 5.53
N GLN A 22 -7.61 -4.64 6.20
CA GLN A 22 -9.02 -4.75 5.82
C GLN A 22 -9.34 -4.18 4.43
N PRO A 23 -8.85 -2.97 4.07
CA PRO A 23 -9.04 -2.48 2.71
C PRO A 23 -8.39 -3.38 1.64
N LEU A 24 -7.23 -3.99 1.94
CA LEU A 24 -6.62 -4.95 1.01
C LEU A 24 -7.53 -6.16 0.79
N LYS A 25 -8.13 -6.71 1.83
CA LYS A 25 -9.10 -7.81 1.69
C LYS A 25 -10.25 -7.43 0.76
N LYS A 26 -10.74 -6.20 0.86
CA LYS A 26 -11.77 -5.69 -0.04
C LYS A 26 -11.28 -5.60 -1.49
N VAL A 27 -10.08 -5.08 -1.70
CA VAL A 27 -9.46 -5.01 -3.04
C VAL A 27 -9.32 -6.40 -3.65
N LEU A 28 -8.86 -7.38 -2.87
CA LEU A 28 -8.75 -8.77 -3.32
C LEU A 28 -10.12 -9.37 -3.72
N SER A 29 -11.19 -9.01 -3.02
CA SER A 29 -12.54 -9.49 -3.31
C SER A 29 -13.09 -8.97 -4.64
N LEU A 30 -12.53 -7.89 -5.19
CA LEU A 30 -12.91 -7.31 -6.48
C LEU A 30 -12.34 -8.07 -7.68
N LYS A 31 -11.51 -9.06 -7.45
CA LYS A 31 -10.97 -9.99 -8.46
C LYS A 31 -10.26 -9.31 -9.63
N TYR A 32 -9.40 -8.35 -9.34
CA TYR A 32 -8.49 -7.81 -10.34
C TYR A 32 -7.55 -8.90 -10.87
N LYS A 33 -7.01 -8.70 -12.06
CA LYS A 33 -6.07 -9.64 -12.69
C LYS A 33 -4.89 -9.97 -11.79
N LYS A 34 -4.33 -8.97 -11.12
CA LYS A 34 -3.21 -9.13 -10.19
C LYS A 34 -3.23 -8.01 -9.16
N VAL A 35 -2.96 -8.37 -7.91
CA VAL A 35 -2.70 -7.43 -6.83
C VAL A 35 -1.32 -7.71 -6.27
N THR A 36 -0.42 -6.74 -6.38
CA THR A 36 0.92 -6.78 -5.81
C THR A 36 0.96 -5.86 -4.60
N VAL A 37 1.52 -6.32 -3.50
CA VAL A 37 1.63 -5.52 -2.27
C VAL A 37 2.97 -4.80 -2.23
N LEU A 38 2.93 -3.50 -1.97
CA LEU A 38 4.10 -2.68 -1.68
C LEU A 38 4.08 -2.34 -0.21
N THR A 39 5.10 -2.75 0.53
CA THR A 39 5.15 -2.54 1.97
C THR A 39 6.59 -2.27 2.43
N ARG A 40 6.72 -1.81 3.66
CA ARG A 40 8.04 -1.56 4.24
C ARG A 40 8.74 -2.88 4.57
N PRO A 41 10.08 -2.94 4.44
CA PRO A 41 10.84 -4.13 4.81
C PRO A 41 10.76 -4.42 6.30
N PRO A 42 11.11 -5.65 6.73
CA PRO A 42 11.13 -6.02 8.15
C PRO A 42 12.02 -5.08 8.96
N LYS A 43 11.62 -4.81 10.19
CA LYS A 43 12.42 -4.05 11.15
C LYS A 43 12.90 -4.96 12.27
N ARG A 44 14.09 -4.71 12.75
CA ARG A 44 14.61 -5.33 13.98
C ARG A 44 13.86 -4.76 15.18
N GLN A 45 13.27 -5.63 15.97
CA GLN A 45 12.47 -5.24 17.13
C GLN A 45 12.76 -6.14 18.34
N GLY A 46 12.60 -5.57 19.53
CA GLY A 46 12.66 -6.29 20.78
C GLY A 46 14.05 -6.70 21.26
N ARG A 47 14.08 -7.45 22.35
CA ARG A 47 15.29 -8.05 22.88
C ARG A 47 15.82 -9.11 21.92
N GLY A 48 17.10 -9.02 21.53
CA GLY A 48 17.71 -9.91 20.54
C GLY A 48 17.62 -9.44 19.10
N MET A 49 17.02 -8.28 18.83
CA MET A 49 17.00 -7.63 17.50
C MET A 49 16.54 -8.54 16.35
N LYS A 50 15.51 -9.34 16.58
CA LYS A 50 14.92 -10.19 15.53
C LYS A 50 14.15 -9.33 14.55
N GLU A 51 14.30 -9.64 13.26
CA GLU A 51 13.52 -9.01 12.21
C GLU A 51 12.05 -9.41 12.30
N LYS A 52 11.15 -8.42 12.21
CA LYS A 52 9.72 -8.65 12.23
C LYS A 52 9.05 -7.91 11.08
N ASN A 53 8.21 -8.64 10.34
CA ASN A 53 7.37 -8.07 9.32
C ASN A 53 6.25 -7.22 9.94
N ASN A 54 5.84 -6.16 9.24
CA ASN A 54 4.64 -5.41 9.60
C ASN A 54 3.36 -6.24 9.32
N PRO A 55 2.21 -5.84 9.86
CA PRO A 55 0.96 -6.60 9.71
C PRO A 55 0.53 -6.85 8.26
N LEU A 56 0.73 -5.87 7.37
CA LEU A 56 0.37 -6.06 5.96
C LEU A 56 1.30 -7.05 5.27
N ALA A 57 2.61 -6.98 5.54
CA ALA A 57 3.58 -7.94 5.01
C ALA A 57 3.24 -9.37 5.44
N GLU A 58 2.92 -9.58 6.71
CA GLU A 58 2.50 -10.89 7.21
C GLU A 58 1.27 -11.41 6.48
N PHE A 59 0.25 -10.59 6.34
CA PHE A 59 -0.97 -10.95 5.61
C PHE A 59 -0.68 -11.30 4.14
N ALA A 60 0.13 -10.47 3.46
CA ALA A 60 0.47 -10.69 2.05
C ALA A 60 1.23 -12.00 1.84
N LEU A 61 2.21 -12.28 2.69
CA LEU A 61 3.00 -13.51 2.60
C LEU A 61 2.16 -14.76 2.91
N GLN A 62 1.29 -14.70 3.91
CA GLN A 62 0.38 -15.79 4.25
C GLN A 62 -0.62 -16.10 3.14
N ASN A 63 -0.96 -15.12 2.32
CA ASN A 63 -1.91 -15.27 1.20
C ASN A 63 -1.21 -15.41 -0.16
N ASN A 64 0.09 -15.67 -0.17
CA ASN A 64 0.89 -15.88 -1.38
C ASN A 64 0.81 -14.72 -2.38
N LEU A 65 0.68 -13.50 -1.89
CA LEU A 65 0.68 -12.31 -2.74
C LEU A 65 2.12 -11.91 -3.08
N GLU A 66 2.34 -11.47 -4.32
CA GLU A 66 3.62 -10.85 -4.68
C GLU A 66 3.81 -9.61 -3.81
N THR A 67 4.96 -9.52 -3.15
CA THR A 67 5.23 -8.47 -2.17
C THR A 67 6.55 -7.79 -2.47
N LEU A 68 6.51 -6.47 -2.64
CA LEU A 68 7.65 -5.60 -2.88
C LEU A 68 8.00 -4.87 -1.59
N MET A 69 9.24 -4.98 -1.15
CA MET A 69 9.71 -4.40 0.11
C MET A 69 10.99 -3.56 -0.09
N PRO A 70 10.93 -2.46 -0.88
CA PRO A 70 12.11 -1.64 -1.09
C PRO A 70 12.49 -0.88 0.18
N GLU A 71 13.80 -0.76 0.44
CA GLU A 71 14.31 0.11 1.52
C GLU A 71 13.94 1.57 1.27
N ASN A 72 14.01 1.99 0.02
CA ASN A 72 13.58 3.31 -0.43
C ASN A 72 12.65 3.16 -1.63
N PRO A 73 11.36 3.49 -1.48
CA PRO A 73 10.40 3.36 -2.59
C PRO A 73 10.68 4.31 -3.76
N ASN A 74 11.55 5.31 -3.57
CA ASN A 74 11.91 6.28 -4.59
C ASN A 74 13.27 5.99 -5.23
N ASP A 75 13.88 4.83 -4.93
CA ASP A 75 15.14 4.42 -5.52
C ASP A 75 15.01 4.23 -7.04
N ASN A 76 16.00 4.75 -7.80
CA ASN A 76 15.97 4.69 -9.26
C ASN A 76 15.87 3.27 -9.82
N GLY A 77 16.61 2.33 -9.27
CA GLY A 77 16.58 0.93 -9.70
C GLY A 77 15.22 0.29 -9.45
N PHE A 78 14.62 0.54 -8.30
CA PHE A 78 13.29 0.07 -7.97
C PHE A 78 12.23 0.69 -8.90
N LEU A 79 12.27 2.00 -9.09
CA LEU A 79 11.29 2.70 -9.95
C LEU A 79 11.40 2.26 -11.41
N THR A 80 12.60 2.03 -11.92
CA THR A 80 12.79 1.51 -13.28
C THR A 80 12.10 0.15 -13.45
N LYS A 81 12.27 -0.76 -12.50
CA LYS A 81 11.59 -2.07 -12.53
C LYS A 81 10.07 -1.92 -12.41
N LEU A 82 9.60 -1.01 -11.58
CA LEU A 82 8.19 -0.74 -11.42
C LEU A 82 7.56 -0.20 -12.71
N GLU A 83 8.25 0.73 -13.38
CA GLU A 83 7.84 1.27 -14.69
C GLU A 83 7.72 0.18 -15.77
N GLU A 84 8.66 -0.76 -15.80
CA GLU A 84 8.68 -1.88 -16.75
C GLU A 84 7.48 -2.81 -16.58
N LYS A 85 6.97 -2.96 -15.37
CA LYS A 85 5.81 -3.81 -15.06
C LYS A 85 4.49 -3.25 -15.58
N LYS A 86 4.41 -1.95 -15.84
CA LYS A 86 3.21 -1.28 -16.37
C LYS A 86 1.93 -1.57 -15.58
N TYR A 87 2.01 -1.44 -14.27
CA TYR A 87 0.82 -1.56 -13.41
C TYR A 87 -0.21 -0.47 -13.73
N ASP A 88 -1.48 -0.80 -13.59
CA ASP A 88 -2.57 0.12 -13.94
C ASP A 88 -2.85 1.15 -12.85
N LEU A 89 -2.97 0.74 -11.60
CA LEU A 89 -3.44 1.59 -10.51
C LEU A 89 -2.66 1.36 -9.23
N LEU A 90 -2.36 2.44 -8.53
CA LEU A 90 -1.84 2.40 -7.16
C LEU A 90 -2.98 2.71 -6.18
N ILE A 91 -3.17 1.83 -5.20
CA ILE A 91 -4.02 2.09 -4.03
C ILE A 91 -3.11 2.11 -2.81
N SER A 92 -3.15 3.17 -2.01
CA SER A 92 -2.36 3.27 -0.80
C SER A 92 -3.22 3.45 0.44
N CYS A 93 -2.80 2.84 1.54
CA CYS A 93 -3.44 2.95 2.85
C CYS A 93 -2.38 2.77 3.93
N ALA A 94 -2.02 3.84 4.63
CA ALA A 94 -1.06 3.81 5.73
C ALA A 94 0.28 3.14 5.35
N TYR A 95 0.88 3.55 4.25
CA TYR A 95 2.19 3.05 3.82
C TYR A 95 3.33 3.55 4.71
N GLY A 96 3.23 4.79 5.19
CA GLY A 96 4.18 5.36 6.14
C GLY A 96 5.50 5.83 5.53
N ARG A 97 5.58 5.98 4.23
CA ARG A 97 6.71 6.57 3.51
C ARG A 97 6.25 7.53 2.44
N ILE A 98 7.07 8.54 2.18
CA ILE A 98 6.78 9.50 1.10
C ILE A 98 7.01 8.83 -0.24
N MET A 99 6.03 8.93 -1.11
CA MET A 99 6.10 8.45 -2.49
C MET A 99 6.32 9.65 -3.42
N SER A 100 7.32 9.53 -4.30
CA SER A 100 7.67 10.59 -5.25
C SER A 100 6.67 10.71 -6.39
N GLU A 101 6.68 11.82 -7.08
CA GLU A 101 5.91 12.01 -8.33
C GLU A 101 6.25 10.96 -9.38
N ARG A 102 7.53 10.57 -9.46
CA ARG A 102 7.95 9.50 -10.38
C ARG A 102 7.32 8.16 -10.04
N LEU A 103 7.20 7.84 -8.74
CA LEU A 103 6.50 6.62 -8.31
C LEU A 103 5.04 6.68 -8.74
N PHE A 104 4.35 7.77 -8.48
CA PHE A 104 2.96 7.94 -8.91
C PHE A 104 2.82 7.84 -10.43
N GLY A 105 3.79 8.34 -11.19
CA GLY A 105 3.82 8.27 -12.65
C GLY A 105 3.98 6.87 -13.22
N CYS A 106 4.34 5.87 -12.40
CA CYS A 106 4.40 4.47 -12.85
C CYS A 106 3.02 3.85 -13.12
N PHE A 107 1.93 4.53 -12.74
CA PHE A 107 0.57 4.01 -12.81
C PHE A 107 -0.27 4.88 -13.76
N HIS A 108 -0.60 4.35 -14.94
CA HIS A 108 -1.28 5.15 -15.96
C HIS A 108 -2.74 5.48 -15.62
N MET A 109 -3.39 4.71 -14.74
CA MET A 109 -4.72 5.03 -14.23
C MET A 109 -4.69 5.93 -12.98
N GLY A 110 -3.49 6.27 -12.51
CA GLY A 110 -3.32 7.14 -11.35
C GLY A 110 -3.23 6.40 -10.02
N ASN A 111 -3.58 7.12 -8.96
CA ASN A 111 -3.47 6.60 -7.61
C ASN A 111 -4.66 7.02 -6.75
N ILE A 112 -4.99 6.16 -5.78
CA ILE A 112 -6.04 6.39 -4.79
C ILE A 112 -5.42 6.20 -3.41
N ASN A 113 -5.63 7.16 -2.51
CA ASN A 113 -5.19 7.03 -1.12
C ASN A 113 -6.42 6.86 -0.21
N ILE A 114 -6.42 5.78 0.55
CA ILE A 114 -7.43 5.52 1.58
C ILE A 114 -6.98 6.21 2.85
N HIS A 115 -7.72 7.21 3.28
CA HIS A 115 -7.40 8.01 4.46
C HIS A 115 -8.29 7.62 5.63
N PRO A 116 -7.73 7.32 6.84
CA PRO A 116 -8.50 6.85 7.98
C PRO A 116 -9.17 7.98 8.79
N SER A 117 -9.51 9.09 8.14
CA SER A 117 -10.21 10.22 8.74
C SER A 117 -11.18 10.85 7.74
N LEU A 118 -12.05 11.72 8.23
CA LEU A 118 -12.95 12.52 7.39
C LEU A 118 -12.20 13.72 6.83
N LEU A 119 -11.72 13.63 5.61
CA LEU A 119 -11.05 14.72 4.91
C LEU A 119 -12.02 15.91 4.70
N PRO A 120 -11.55 17.17 4.71
CA PRO A 120 -10.13 17.60 4.77
C PRO A 120 -9.53 17.72 6.17
N ARG A 121 -10.23 17.31 7.22
CA ARG A 121 -9.71 17.32 8.59
C ARG A 121 -8.70 16.20 8.80
N TRP A 122 -7.80 16.41 9.75
CA TRP A 122 -6.80 15.42 10.19
C TRP A 122 -5.95 14.85 9.05
N ARG A 123 -5.55 15.71 8.10
CA ARG A 123 -4.51 15.38 7.12
C ARG A 123 -3.16 15.20 7.82
N GLY A 124 -2.31 14.35 7.27
CA GLY A 124 -0.97 14.15 7.79
C GLY A 124 -0.76 12.78 8.43
N PRO A 125 0.32 12.62 9.23
CA PRO A 125 0.77 11.29 9.69
C PRO A 125 -0.04 10.69 10.84
N SER A 126 -0.84 11.47 11.57
CA SER A 126 -1.56 11.00 12.76
C SER A 126 -3.06 11.33 12.72
N PRO A 127 -3.79 10.92 11.66
CA PRO A 127 -5.21 11.29 11.53
C PRO A 127 -6.11 10.61 12.56
N ILE A 128 -5.78 9.40 12.99
CA ILE A 128 -6.59 8.64 13.97
C ILE A 128 -6.46 9.29 15.35
N GLU A 129 -5.24 9.53 15.80
CA GLU A 129 -4.97 10.18 17.09
C GLU A 129 -5.58 11.58 17.13
N SER A 130 -5.42 12.34 16.05
CA SER A 130 -6.02 13.70 15.96
C SER A 130 -7.53 13.67 16.03
N SER A 131 -8.18 12.73 15.33
CA SER A 131 -9.64 12.63 15.35
C SER A 131 -10.20 12.19 16.70
N ILE A 132 -9.48 11.32 17.43
CA ILE A 132 -9.87 10.90 18.78
C ILE A 132 -9.74 12.05 19.80
N LEU A 133 -8.65 12.82 19.71
CA LEU A 133 -8.40 13.92 20.63
C LEU A 133 -9.39 15.10 20.47
N GLU A 134 -9.90 15.29 19.27
CA GLU A 134 -10.85 16.38 18.99
C GLU A 134 -12.33 15.96 19.13
N GLY A 135 -12.62 14.69 19.30
CA GLY A 135 -13.98 14.16 19.37
C GLY A 135 -14.60 13.97 18.01
#